data_b9c63580df400dc24a0080e0b3c8a7b7
#
_entry.id   b9c63580df400dc24a0080e0b3c8a7b7
#
_cell.length_a   1.000
_cell.length_b   1.000
_cell.length_c   1.000
_cell.angle_alpha   90.00
_cell.angle_beta   90.00
_cell.angle_gamma   90.00
#
_symmetry.space_group_name_H-M   'P 1'
#
loop_
_entity.id
_entity.type
_entity.pdbx_description
1 polymer ?
#
loop_
_entity_poly.entity_id
_entity_poly.type
_entity_poly.pdbx_seq_one_letter_code
_entity_poly.pdbx_strand_id
1 'polypeptide(L)'
;MILVEGGQFVKIELINPNNNSNAANVPFLQKGLFSWKAKAYSPPLSLCMIAAYSPETCEISITDECVTPIDFEKRIDLVGITAYTNNAPRAYEIADAYRQRGVPVVMGGIHASTLPEEALEHCEAVVIGEAEGMWQRVVKDFSNGGLQRVYRNEDFVSLENLPIPRRDLLRPDDYVTVNTVQTSRGCPHNCSFCSVTRFNGRQYRFRPVRDVIGEIESLPSRNVFIIDDNIYSQRKRTRELFKAMIPLNLRWGSQCTISIARDPETLELAVKSGCIGFAIGLESFSKDSLEGAHKRFNDPELFHRDIEIIKSYGVMIWGSFVLGFDEDDQDSLEHTIHMANTSKLDFACFNFLTPLPGTVIWDRFRKEGRLLDKQWTDYNMSHLVFRPAKVTGPLLERMVRKAWLEFYAVKVLVKRLGFSLGKVRFFIWLVNLALCFYTRKRLRWTWKKNQ
;
A
#
# COMPACT_ATOMS: atom_id res chain seq x y z
N MET A 1 1.51 32.19 -19.63
CA MET A 1 0.10 32.43 -19.23
C MET A 1 -0.75 31.86 -20.36
N ILE A 2 -1.22 30.63 -20.19
CA ILE A 2 -2.04 29.94 -21.18
C ILE A 2 -3.49 30.10 -20.69
N LEU A 3 -4.14 31.17 -21.12
CA LEU A 3 -5.59 31.31 -21.00
C LEU A 3 -6.18 30.61 -22.22
N VAL A 4 -7.07 29.67 -22.01
CA VAL A 4 -8.05 29.27 -23.05
C VAL A 4 -8.84 30.54 -23.39
N GLU A 5 -9.13 30.79 -24.67
CA GLU A 5 -9.88 31.96 -25.08
C GLU A 5 -11.16 32.08 -24.22
N GLY A 6 -11.21 33.16 -23.39
CA GLY A 6 -12.33 33.44 -22.51
C GLY A 6 -12.04 33.47 -21.02
N GLY A 7 -10.80 33.28 -20.55
CA GLY A 7 -10.45 33.39 -19.12
C GLY A 7 -10.99 32.30 -18.20
N GLN A 8 -11.44 31.15 -18.74
CA GLN A 8 -11.92 30.02 -17.94
C GLN A 8 -10.76 29.11 -17.51
N PHE A 9 -10.75 28.71 -16.21
CA PHE A 9 -9.85 27.70 -15.68
C PHE A 9 -10.20 26.32 -16.28
N VAL A 10 -9.18 25.53 -16.60
CA VAL A 10 -9.38 24.11 -16.94
C VAL A 10 -9.78 23.35 -15.67
N LYS A 11 -10.95 22.72 -15.71
CA LYS A 11 -11.46 21.93 -14.58
C LYS A 11 -11.01 20.50 -14.67
N ILE A 12 -10.20 20.09 -13.71
CA ILE A 12 -9.61 18.75 -13.66
C ILE A 12 -10.14 18.01 -12.44
N GLU A 13 -10.59 16.79 -12.64
CA GLU A 13 -10.94 15.88 -11.56
C GLU A 13 -9.94 14.72 -11.49
N LEU A 14 -9.33 14.55 -10.32
CA LEU A 14 -8.43 13.44 -10.03
C LEU A 14 -9.18 12.37 -9.25
N ILE A 15 -9.25 11.14 -9.77
CA ILE A 15 -10.11 10.09 -9.24
C ILE A 15 -9.28 8.91 -8.72
N ASN A 16 -9.57 8.50 -7.47
CA ASN A 16 -9.17 7.23 -6.91
C ASN A 16 -10.38 6.27 -6.96
N PRO A 17 -10.39 5.27 -7.85
CA PRO A 17 -11.48 4.31 -7.95
C PRO A 17 -11.63 3.49 -6.69
N ASN A 18 -12.86 3.11 -6.37
CA ASN A 18 -13.14 2.25 -5.24
C ASN A 18 -12.43 0.90 -5.40
N ASN A 19 -11.77 0.54 -4.35
CA ASN A 19 -11.15 -0.75 -4.24
C ASN A 19 -12.16 -1.72 -3.58
N ASN A 20 -13.00 -2.37 -4.39
CA ASN A 20 -13.97 -3.38 -3.93
C ASN A 20 -13.30 -4.63 -3.32
N SER A 21 -11.98 -4.65 -3.26
CA SER A 21 -11.28 -5.72 -2.54
C SER A 21 -11.54 -5.57 -1.05
N ASN A 22 -12.50 -6.30 -0.57
CA ASN A 22 -12.78 -6.49 0.86
C ASN A 22 -11.59 -7.08 1.65
N ALA A 23 -10.45 -7.23 1.04
CA ALA A 23 -9.32 -7.98 1.54
C ALA A 23 -8.29 -7.15 2.29
N ALA A 24 -7.84 -6.05 1.71
CA ALA A 24 -6.96 -5.10 2.39
C ALA A 24 -7.74 -4.24 3.40
N ASN A 25 -9.04 -4.20 3.21
CA ASN A 25 -9.96 -3.52 4.09
C ASN A 25 -10.32 -4.44 5.22
N VAL A 26 -9.68 -4.30 6.35
CA VAL A 26 -10.21 -4.77 7.61
C VAL A 26 -11.34 -3.78 7.96
N PRO A 27 -12.61 -4.03 7.58
CA PRO A 27 -13.69 -3.04 7.71
C PRO A 27 -13.90 -2.59 9.15
N PHE A 28 -13.41 -3.41 10.08
CA PHE A 28 -13.45 -3.13 11.50
C PHE A 28 -12.44 -2.06 11.92
N LEU A 29 -11.22 -2.07 11.35
CA LEU A 29 -10.27 -0.97 11.55
C LEU A 29 -10.76 0.32 10.88
N GLN A 30 -11.54 0.19 9.81
CA GLN A 30 -12.14 1.33 9.13
C GLN A 30 -13.36 1.89 9.87
N LYS A 31 -14.24 1.05 10.41
CA LYS A 31 -15.57 1.49 10.86
C LYS A 31 -15.77 1.57 12.38
N GLY A 32 -14.84 1.20 13.22
CA GLY A 32 -15.22 1.04 14.63
C GLY A 32 -14.24 1.40 15.72
N LEU A 33 -12.93 1.36 15.47
CA LEU A 33 -11.96 1.57 16.54
C LEU A 33 -11.30 2.95 16.54
N PHE A 34 -11.14 3.57 15.37
CA PHE A 34 -10.38 4.82 15.25
C PHE A 34 -11.25 6.04 14.96
N SER A 35 -12.35 5.88 14.23
CA SER A 35 -13.31 6.95 13.99
C SER A 35 -14.65 6.37 13.51
N TRP A 36 -15.74 6.77 14.14
CA TRP A 36 -17.12 6.41 13.72
C TRP A 36 -17.48 7.00 12.35
N LYS A 37 -16.75 8.03 11.90
CA LYS A 37 -16.98 8.77 10.66
C LYS A 37 -16.09 8.30 9.52
N ALA A 38 -14.90 7.75 9.81
CA ALA A 38 -13.94 7.38 8.78
C ALA A 38 -14.47 6.28 7.87
N LYS A 39 -14.40 6.51 6.57
CA LYS A 39 -14.81 5.60 5.50
C LYS A 39 -13.63 4.87 4.87
N ALA A 40 -12.44 5.50 4.88
CA ALA A 40 -11.20 4.94 4.37
C ALA A 40 -10.07 5.06 5.40
N TYR A 41 -9.00 4.27 5.23
CA TYR A 41 -7.86 4.30 6.15
C TYR A 41 -7.00 5.55 5.97
N SER A 42 -6.58 5.81 4.74
CA SER A 42 -5.73 6.94 4.37
C SER A 42 -6.12 7.49 3.01
N PRO A 43 -5.81 8.77 2.74
CA PRO A 43 -6.09 9.41 1.48
C PRO A 43 -5.18 8.90 0.35
N PRO A 44 -5.57 9.10 -0.92
CA PRO A 44 -4.72 8.85 -2.07
C PRO A 44 -3.64 9.94 -2.20
N LEU A 45 -2.53 9.80 -1.45
CA LEU A 45 -1.46 10.80 -1.39
C LEU A 45 -0.88 11.13 -2.78
N SER A 46 -0.83 10.14 -3.68
CA SER A 46 -0.39 10.35 -5.07
C SER A 46 -1.23 11.39 -5.81
N LEU A 47 -2.56 11.37 -5.64
CA LEU A 47 -3.44 12.38 -6.25
C LEU A 47 -3.27 13.75 -5.61
N CYS A 48 -3.05 13.81 -4.29
CA CYS A 48 -2.72 15.07 -3.62
C CYS A 48 -1.40 15.67 -4.14
N MET A 49 -0.44 14.80 -4.48
CA MET A 49 0.83 15.21 -5.07
C MET A 49 0.63 15.74 -6.50
N ILE A 50 -0.12 15.03 -7.34
CA ILE A 50 -0.42 15.47 -8.70
C ILE A 50 -1.22 16.77 -8.70
N ALA A 51 -2.14 16.94 -7.77
CA ALA A 51 -2.84 18.21 -7.58
C ALA A 51 -1.88 19.37 -7.25
N ALA A 52 -0.82 19.10 -6.47
CA ALA A 52 0.19 20.10 -6.15
C ALA A 52 1.11 20.46 -7.34
N TYR A 53 1.25 19.55 -8.30
CA TYR A 53 1.96 19.80 -9.57
C TYR A 53 1.08 20.44 -10.66
N SER A 54 -0.22 20.56 -10.43
CA SER A 54 -1.11 21.15 -11.41
C SER A 54 -0.89 22.66 -11.53
N PRO A 55 -0.93 23.22 -12.74
CA PRO A 55 -0.80 24.66 -12.94
C PRO A 55 -1.87 25.45 -12.18
N GLU A 56 -1.53 26.66 -11.71
CA GLU A 56 -2.47 27.58 -11.04
C GLU A 56 -3.66 27.99 -11.93
N THR A 57 -3.52 27.79 -13.24
CA THR A 57 -4.59 28.02 -14.23
C THR A 57 -5.64 26.90 -14.26
N CYS A 58 -5.50 25.90 -13.40
CA CYS A 58 -6.45 24.78 -13.30
C CYS A 58 -7.25 24.84 -12.00
N GLU A 59 -8.53 24.52 -12.09
CA GLU A 59 -9.39 24.21 -10.95
C GLU A 59 -9.32 22.70 -10.70
N ILE A 60 -8.68 22.30 -9.59
CA ILE A 60 -8.45 20.87 -9.29
C ILE A 60 -9.39 20.40 -8.20
N SER A 61 -10.02 19.24 -8.44
CA SER A 61 -10.74 18.47 -7.42
C SER A 61 -10.21 17.05 -7.33
N ILE A 62 -10.36 16.44 -6.14
CA ILE A 62 -10.03 15.03 -5.91
C ILE A 62 -11.29 14.30 -5.46
N THR A 63 -11.66 13.24 -6.15
CA THR A 63 -12.71 12.31 -5.74
C THR A 63 -12.08 10.96 -5.40
N ASP A 64 -12.14 10.62 -4.12
CA ASP A 64 -11.84 9.28 -3.63
C ASP A 64 -13.17 8.50 -3.54
N GLU A 65 -13.41 7.59 -4.49
CA GLU A 65 -14.65 6.81 -4.55
C GLU A 65 -14.81 5.87 -3.35
N CYS A 66 -13.74 5.57 -2.60
CA CYS A 66 -13.83 4.85 -1.31
C CYS A 66 -14.61 5.65 -0.26
N VAL A 67 -14.71 6.96 -0.42
CA VAL A 67 -15.25 7.91 0.54
C VAL A 67 -16.53 8.58 0.03
N THR A 68 -16.51 9.05 -1.21
CA THR A 68 -17.60 9.80 -1.83
C THR A 68 -17.90 9.25 -3.22
N PRO A 69 -19.18 9.00 -3.57
CA PRO A 69 -19.54 8.60 -4.93
C PRO A 69 -19.08 9.64 -5.96
N ILE A 70 -18.76 9.17 -7.18
CA ILE A 70 -18.44 10.04 -8.31
C ILE A 70 -19.72 10.71 -8.81
N ASP A 71 -19.65 12.03 -9.01
CA ASP A 71 -20.70 12.80 -9.66
C ASP A 71 -20.35 13.00 -11.15
N PHE A 72 -20.93 12.18 -12.00
CA PHE A 72 -20.71 12.23 -13.45
C PHE A 72 -21.40 13.41 -14.15
N GLU A 73 -22.29 14.14 -13.46
CA GLU A 73 -22.97 15.32 -14.02
C GLU A 73 -22.16 16.62 -13.75
N LYS A 74 -21.12 16.53 -12.94
CA LYS A 74 -20.22 17.65 -12.68
C LYS A 74 -19.50 18.06 -13.97
N ARG A 75 -19.49 19.37 -14.26
CA ARG A 75 -18.78 19.91 -15.42
C ARG A 75 -17.26 19.82 -15.20
N ILE A 76 -16.63 18.92 -15.93
CA ILE A 76 -15.18 18.64 -15.91
C ILE A 76 -14.65 18.68 -17.34
N ASP A 77 -13.45 19.21 -17.52
CA ASP A 77 -12.79 19.31 -18.83
C ASP A 77 -11.78 18.18 -19.05
N LEU A 78 -11.14 17.68 -17.97
CA LEU A 78 -10.18 16.57 -18.01
C LEU A 78 -10.28 15.72 -16.75
N VAL A 79 -10.22 14.41 -16.91
CA VAL A 79 -10.18 13.46 -15.79
C VAL A 79 -8.84 12.75 -15.71
N GLY A 80 -8.24 12.71 -14.51
CA GLY A 80 -7.07 11.88 -14.19
C GLY A 80 -7.44 10.74 -13.25
N ILE A 81 -7.17 9.49 -13.65
CA ILE A 81 -7.51 8.30 -12.84
C ILE A 81 -6.23 7.56 -12.44
N THR A 82 -6.07 7.24 -11.15
CA THR A 82 -5.00 6.34 -10.70
C THR A 82 -5.54 4.92 -10.54
N ALA A 83 -4.79 3.90 -11.04
CA ALA A 83 -5.21 2.51 -10.95
C ALA A 83 -4.16 1.59 -10.34
N TYR A 84 -4.58 0.82 -9.34
CA TYR A 84 -3.93 -0.41 -8.91
C TYR A 84 -4.54 -1.61 -9.64
N THR A 85 -3.86 -2.75 -9.64
CA THR A 85 -4.35 -3.91 -10.39
C THR A 85 -5.75 -4.34 -9.96
N ASN A 86 -6.03 -4.36 -8.68
CA ASN A 86 -7.31 -4.83 -8.16
C ASN A 86 -8.48 -3.85 -8.31
N ASN A 87 -8.23 -2.57 -8.61
CA ASN A 87 -9.28 -1.61 -8.91
C ASN A 87 -9.30 -1.15 -10.38
N ALA A 88 -8.44 -1.74 -11.22
CA ALA A 88 -8.38 -1.42 -12.64
C ALA A 88 -9.72 -1.60 -13.37
N PRO A 89 -10.50 -2.69 -13.16
CA PRO A 89 -11.82 -2.80 -13.79
C PRO A 89 -12.75 -1.62 -13.46
N ARG A 90 -12.72 -1.16 -12.19
CA ARG A 90 -13.51 0.01 -11.81
C ARG A 90 -12.98 1.30 -12.43
N ALA A 91 -11.64 1.43 -12.52
CA ALA A 91 -11.02 2.57 -13.21
C ALA A 91 -11.46 2.64 -14.69
N TYR A 92 -11.55 1.51 -15.37
CA TYR A 92 -12.02 1.41 -16.76
C TYR A 92 -13.49 1.77 -16.90
N GLU A 93 -14.36 1.26 -16.03
CA GLU A 93 -15.78 1.66 -16.00
C GLU A 93 -15.95 3.17 -15.84
N ILE A 94 -15.18 3.79 -14.95
CA ILE A 94 -15.22 5.24 -14.72
C ILE A 94 -14.72 5.98 -15.96
N ALA A 95 -13.61 5.54 -16.54
CA ALA A 95 -13.02 6.13 -17.72
C ALA A 95 -14.00 6.08 -18.91
N ASP A 96 -14.60 4.92 -19.19
CA ASP A 96 -15.58 4.76 -20.26
C ASP A 96 -16.81 5.65 -20.05
N ALA A 97 -17.27 5.81 -18.81
CA ALA A 97 -18.41 6.67 -18.49
C ALA A 97 -18.12 8.15 -18.77
N TYR A 98 -16.92 8.65 -18.50
CA TYR A 98 -16.50 10.02 -18.83
C TYR A 98 -16.31 10.20 -20.34
N ARG A 99 -15.68 9.24 -21.02
CA ARG A 99 -15.48 9.27 -22.48
C ARG A 99 -16.82 9.30 -23.25
N GLN A 100 -17.81 8.56 -22.79
CA GLN A 100 -19.19 8.61 -23.36
C GLN A 100 -19.82 9.99 -23.22
N ARG A 101 -19.37 10.81 -22.29
CA ARG A 101 -19.79 12.20 -22.08
C ARG A 101 -18.92 13.21 -22.82
N GLY A 102 -17.96 12.73 -23.61
CA GLY A 102 -17.03 13.58 -24.34
C GLY A 102 -15.92 14.19 -23.47
N VAL A 103 -15.72 13.70 -22.23
CA VAL A 103 -14.65 14.16 -21.33
C VAL A 103 -13.45 13.25 -21.50
N PRO A 104 -12.28 13.78 -21.94
CA PRO A 104 -11.07 12.97 -22.09
C PRO A 104 -10.51 12.52 -20.74
N VAL A 105 -9.94 11.30 -20.75
CA VAL A 105 -9.40 10.64 -19.57
C VAL A 105 -7.90 10.35 -19.73
N VAL A 106 -7.16 10.63 -18.69
CA VAL A 106 -5.74 10.26 -18.55
C VAL A 106 -5.60 9.26 -17.41
N MET A 107 -5.04 8.11 -17.68
CA MET A 107 -4.81 7.09 -16.67
C MET A 107 -3.35 7.01 -16.25
N GLY A 108 -3.12 6.78 -14.96
CA GLY A 108 -1.81 6.54 -14.37
C GLY A 108 -1.87 5.51 -13.25
N GLY A 109 -0.79 5.43 -12.47
CA GLY A 109 -0.65 4.45 -11.40
C GLY A 109 0.00 3.17 -11.87
N ILE A 110 0.19 2.22 -10.94
CA ILE A 110 1.04 1.05 -11.18
C ILE A 110 0.45 0.11 -12.24
N HIS A 111 -0.87 -0.05 -12.28
CA HIS A 111 -1.50 -0.95 -13.26
C HIS A 111 -1.39 -0.39 -14.68
N ALA A 112 -1.82 0.85 -14.91
CA ALA A 112 -1.71 1.50 -16.21
C ALA A 112 -0.25 1.62 -16.70
N SER A 113 0.71 1.78 -15.76
CA SER A 113 2.14 1.78 -16.11
C SER A 113 2.65 0.41 -16.54
N THR A 114 2.03 -0.66 -16.09
CA THR A 114 2.47 -2.04 -16.36
C THR A 114 1.77 -2.64 -17.57
N LEU A 115 0.52 -2.27 -17.79
CA LEU A 115 -0.34 -2.72 -18.89
C LEU A 115 -0.91 -1.49 -19.64
N PRO A 116 -0.05 -0.67 -20.27
CA PRO A 116 -0.49 0.58 -20.88
C PRO A 116 -1.39 0.36 -22.09
N GLU A 117 -1.21 -0.71 -22.85
CA GLU A 117 -2.03 -1.04 -24.01
C GLU A 117 -3.46 -1.34 -23.60
N GLU A 118 -3.66 -2.12 -22.52
CA GLU A 118 -4.98 -2.41 -21.95
C GLU A 118 -5.65 -1.10 -21.45
N ALA A 119 -4.92 -0.27 -20.71
CA ALA A 119 -5.45 1.00 -20.22
C ALA A 119 -5.84 1.95 -21.35
N LEU A 120 -5.10 1.95 -22.48
CA LEU A 120 -5.39 2.78 -23.67
C LEU A 120 -6.64 2.36 -24.45
N GLU A 121 -7.24 1.24 -24.14
CA GLU A 121 -8.57 0.88 -24.67
C GLU A 121 -9.68 1.75 -23.99
N HIS A 122 -9.42 2.22 -22.79
CA HIS A 122 -10.35 2.94 -21.92
C HIS A 122 -10.04 4.44 -21.74
N CYS A 123 -8.91 4.96 -22.22
CA CYS A 123 -8.53 6.35 -22.02
C CYS A 123 -7.80 6.96 -23.24
N GLU A 124 -7.73 8.28 -23.31
CA GLU A 124 -7.01 9.01 -24.35
C GLU A 124 -5.52 8.98 -24.16
N ALA A 125 -5.06 8.91 -22.90
CA ALA A 125 -3.64 8.94 -22.60
C ALA A 125 -3.28 8.13 -21.34
N VAL A 126 -2.07 7.55 -21.32
CA VAL A 126 -1.49 6.86 -20.19
C VAL A 126 -0.20 7.56 -19.76
N VAL A 127 -0.07 7.79 -18.44
CA VAL A 127 1.19 8.23 -17.82
C VAL A 127 1.88 7.01 -17.23
N ILE A 128 3.03 6.63 -17.79
CA ILE A 128 3.81 5.48 -17.36
C ILE A 128 4.87 5.91 -16.33
N GLY A 129 4.87 5.29 -15.16
CA GLY A 129 5.78 5.59 -14.06
C GLY A 129 5.30 6.75 -13.19
N GLU A 130 6.25 7.58 -12.74
CA GLU A 130 5.96 8.70 -11.85
C GLU A 130 5.37 9.87 -12.65
N ALA A 131 4.18 10.32 -12.29
CA ALA A 131 3.46 11.33 -13.04
C ALA A 131 3.95 12.77 -12.78
N GLU A 132 4.66 13.01 -11.69
CA GLU A 132 5.12 14.34 -11.27
C GLU A 132 5.93 15.06 -12.36
N GLY A 133 6.80 14.34 -13.07
CA GLY A 133 7.58 14.92 -14.16
C GLY A 133 6.81 15.18 -15.44
N MET A 134 5.62 14.54 -15.62
CA MET A 134 4.85 14.58 -16.86
C MET A 134 3.54 15.34 -16.75
N TRP A 135 2.98 15.49 -15.54
CA TRP A 135 1.63 16.01 -15.36
C TRP A 135 1.43 17.41 -15.95
N GLN A 136 2.36 18.32 -15.74
CA GLN A 136 2.29 19.68 -16.32
C GLN A 136 2.28 19.63 -17.85
N ARG A 137 3.04 18.71 -18.46
CA ARG A 137 3.03 18.50 -19.90
C ARG A 137 1.69 17.95 -20.37
N VAL A 138 1.10 16.97 -19.67
CA VAL A 138 -0.23 16.45 -19.97
C VAL A 138 -1.25 17.58 -20.01
N VAL A 139 -1.29 18.41 -18.97
CA VAL A 139 -2.24 19.54 -18.88
C VAL A 139 -1.98 20.58 -20.00
N LYS A 140 -0.72 20.87 -20.32
CA LYS A 140 -0.37 21.77 -21.43
C LYS A 140 -0.82 21.23 -22.77
N ASP A 141 -0.53 19.95 -23.05
CA ASP A 141 -0.89 19.31 -24.32
C ASP A 141 -2.41 19.22 -24.45
N PHE A 142 -3.13 18.91 -23.37
CA PHE A 142 -4.58 18.95 -23.31
C PHE A 142 -5.13 20.33 -23.67
N SER A 143 -4.61 21.41 -23.03
CA SER A 143 -5.05 22.79 -23.29
C SER A 143 -4.80 23.26 -24.71
N ASN A 144 -3.86 22.64 -25.40
CA ASN A 144 -3.54 22.88 -26.82
C ASN A 144 -4.30 21.95 -27.78
N GLY A 145 -5.18 21.08 -27.27
CA GLY A 145 -5.94 20.12 -28.08
C GLY A 145 -5.10 18.94 -28.62
N GLY A 146 -3.90 18.68 -28.06
CA GLY A 146 -2.93 17.72 -28.57
C GLY A 146 -2.45 16.69 -27.55
N LEU A 147 -3.36 16.00 -26.78
CA LEU A 147 -2.98 14.92 -25.89
C LEU A 147 -2.21 13.83 -26.64
N GLN A 148 -1.04 13.45 -26.11
CA GLN A 148 -0.29 12.28 -26.59
C GLN A 148 -0.85 11.02 -25.94
N ARG A 149 -0.86 9.91 -26.66
CA ARG A 149 -1.35 8.63 -26.13
C ARG A 149 -0.54 8.10 -24.93
N VAL A 150 0.79 8.37 -24.91
CA VAL A 150 1.69 7.88 -23.87
C VAL A 150 2.61 9.01 -23.40
N TYR A 151 2.64 9.22 -22.10
CA TYR A 151 3.61 10.06 -21.42
C TYR A 151 4.51 9.19 -20.55
N ARG A 152 5.81 9.37 -20.68
CA ARG A 152 6.81 8.62 -19.90
C ARG A 152 8.00 9.53 -19.57
N ASN A 153 8.44 9.50 -18.33
CA ASN A 153 9.75 10.04 -17.99
C ASN A 153 10.85 9.10 -18.46
N GLU A 154 11.95 9.64 -18.99
CA GLU A 154 13.15 8.86 -19.32
C GLU A 154 13.84 8.36 -18.06
N ASP A 155 13.91 9.21 -17.04
CA ASP A 155 14.49 8.93 -15.74
C ASP A 155 13.47 9.03 -14.59
N PHE A 156 13.84 8.52 -13.42
CA PHE A 156 13.07 8.71 -12.22
C PHE A 156 13.11 10.18 -11.76
N VAL A 157 11.98 10.66 -11.29
CA VAL A 157 11.83 12.04 -10.81
C VAL A 157 12.72 12.30 -9.59
N SER A 158 13.39 13.46 -9.56
CA SER A 158 14.07 13.93 -8.35
C SER A 158 13.08 14.12 -7.21
N LEU A 159 13.47 13.69 -6.01
CA LEU A 159 12.66 13.88 -4.80
C LEU A 159 13.04 15.15 -4.02
N GLU A 160 13.88 16.00 -4.59
CA GLU A 160 14.22 17.29 -4.01
C GLU A 160 13.17 18.35 -4.36
N ASN A 161 12.86 19.22 -3.40
CA ASN A 161 11.92 20.33 -3.58
C ASN A 161 10.53 19.92 -4.09
N LEU A 162 10.04 18.73 -3.71
CA LEU A 162 8.68 18.32 -4.00
C LEU A 162 7.69 19.28 -3.32
N PRO A 163 6.61 19.69 -4.00
CA PRO A 163 5.58 20.51 -3.39
C PRO A 163 4.90 19.74 -2.24
N ILE A 164 4.31 20.48 -1.31
CA ILE A 164 3.47 19.88 -0.26
C ILE A 164 2.20 19.35 -0.91
N PRO A 165 1.84 18.08 -0.68
CA PRO A 165 0.63 17.48 -1.26
C PRO A 165 -0.63 18.22 -0.84
N ARG A 166 -1.56 18.46 -1.78
CA ARG A 166 -2.82 19.19 -1.61
C ARG A 166 -3.86 18.39 -0.82
N ARG A 167 -3.55 18.09 0.46
CA ARG A 167 -4.47 17.40 1.37
C ARG A 167 -5.69 18.23 1.73
N ASP A 168 -5.61 19.56 1.52
CA ASP A 168 -6.69 20.52 1.68
C ASP A 168 -7.89 20.26 0.74
N LEU A 169 -7.67 19.55 -0.37
CA LEU A 169 -8.73 19.12 -1.29
C LEU A 169 -9.53 17.91 -0.78
N LEU A 170 -9.16 17.35 0.36
CA LEU A 170 -9.80 16.18 0.96
C LEU A 170 -10.48 16.55 2.29
N ARG A 171 -11.47 15.78 2.68
CA ARG A 171 -12.16 15.93 3.97
C ARG A 171 -11.48 15.06 5.03
N PRO A 172 -10.79 15.63 6.02
CA PRO A 172 -10.02 14.86 7.01
C PRO A 172 -10.86 13.82 7.77
N ASP A 173 -12.11 14.13 8.10
CA ASP A 173 -13.02 13.26 8.86
C ASP A 173 -13.38 11.96 8.14
N ASP A 174 -13.20 11.91 6.83
CA ASP A 174 -13.48 10.72 6.04
C ASP A 174 -12.39 9.65 6.14
N TYR A 175 -11.24 9.96 6.74
CA TYR A 175 -10.09 9.07 6.85
C TYR A 175 -9.71 8.78 8.31
N VAL A 176 -9.19 7.57 8.57
CA VAL A 176 -8.60 7.25 9.88
C VAL A 176 -7.38 8.14 10.14
N THR A 177 -6.59 8.41 9.11
CA THR A 177 -5.51 9.39 9.13
C THR A 177 -5.34 10.05 7.77
N VAL A 178 -5.22 11.38 7.78
CA VAL A 178 -4.82 12.17 6.60
C VAL A 178 -3.32 12.44 6.57
N ASN A 179 -2.64 12.19 7.69
CA ASN A 179 -1.24 12.55 7.89
C ASN A 179 -0.33 11.44 7.37
N THR A 180 -0.45 11.12 6.08
CA THR A 180 0.48 10.23 5.39
C THR A 180 1.62 11.06 4.81
N VAL A 181 2.86 10.61 5.01
CA VAL A 181 4.07 11.25 4.49
C VAL A 181 4.94 10.20 3.80
N GLN A 182 5.45 10.54 2.63
CA GLN A 182 6.44 9.73 1.94
C GLN A 182 7.81 10.39 2.07
N THR A 183 8.77 9.70 2.68
CA THR A 183 10.14 10.23 2.88
C THR A 183 11.13 9.67 1.88
N SER A 184 10.78 8.54 1.25
CA SER A 184 11.59 7.84 0.24
C SER A 184 10.72 7.07 -0.73
N ARG A 185 11.26 6.71 -1.88
CA ARG A 185 10.65 5.85 -2.89
C ARG A 185 11.58 4.71 -3.26
N GLY A 186 10.98 3.53 -3.41
CA GLY A 186 11.65 2.33 -3.83
C GLY A 186 12.33 1.57 -2.70
N CYS A 187 12.88 0.43 -3.07
CA CYS A 187 13.53 -0.49 -2.16
C CYS A 187 14.70 -1.15 -2.90
N PRO A 188 15.89 -1.29 -2.29
CA PRO A 188 17.05 -1.87 -2.95
C PRO A 188 16.94 -3.40 -3.13
N HIS A 189 15.99 -4.02 -2.44
CA HIS A 189 15.75 -5.46 -2.53
C HIS A 189 15.10 -5.85 -3.86
N ASN A 190 15.22 -7.14 -4.22
CA ASN A 190 14.73 -7.68 -5.48
C ASN A 190 13.77 -8.85 -5.28
N CYS A 191 12.81 -8.69 -4.36
CA CYS A 191 11.82 -9.73 -4.11
C CYS A 191 11.01 -10.02 -5.38
N SER A 192 10.91 -11.29 -5.78
CA SER A 192 10.36 -11.72 -7.06
C SER A 192 8.87 -11.38 -7.25
N PHE A 193 8.14 -11.20 -6.16
CA PHE A 193 6.71 -10.89 -6.13
C PHE A 193 6.40 -9.40 -5.96
N CYS A 194 7.42 -8.56 -5.71
CA CYS A 194 7.20 -7.18 -5.28
C CYS A 194 7.04 -6.22 -6.47
N SER A 195 5.89 -5.57 -6.55
CA SER A 195 5.60 -4.56 -7.56
C SER A 195 6.42 -3.27 -7.39
N VAL A 196 6.84 -2.94 -6.17
CA VAL A 196 7.69 -1.77 -5.87
C VAL A 196 8.99 -1.84 -6.66
N THR A 197 9.64 -3.00 -6.70
CA THR A 197 10.88 -3.21 -7.45
C THR A 197 10.70 -2.93 -8.94
N ARG A 198 9.56 -3.30 -9.50
CA ARG A 198 9.26 -3.06 -10.91
C ARG A 198 8.94 -1.60 -11.19
N PHE A 199 8.14 -0.97 -10.34
CA PHE A 199 7.65 0.40 -10.54
C PHE A 199 8.72 1.46 -10.23
N ASN A 200 9.44 1.31 -9.10
CA ASN A 200 10.45 2.27 -8.64
C ASN A 200 11.90 1.86 -8.99
N GLY A 201 12.09 0.76 -9.74
CA GLY A 201 13.41 0.18 -9.94
C GLY A 201 13.98 -0.40 -8.64
N ARG A 202 15.23 -0.89 -8.69
CA ARG A 202 15.99 -1.37 -7.54
C ARG A 202 16.76 -0.24 -6.86
N GLN A 203 16.23 0.97 -6.94
CA GLN A 203 16.83 2.16 -6.37
C GLN A 203 16.12 2.53 -5.07
N TYR A 204 16.87 3.16 -4.17
CA TYR A 204 16.32 3.79 -3.00
C TYR A 204 16.61 5.29 -3.09
N ARG A 205 15.59 6.07 -3.40
CA ARG A 205 15.63 7.51 -3.53
C ARG A 205 14.95 8.14 -2.32
N PHE A 206 15.50 9.19 -1.76
CA PHE A 206 14.97 9.83 -0.57
C PHE A 206 14.88 11.34 -0.73
N ARG A 207 13.90 11.90 -0.08
CA ARG A 207 13.71 13.35 0.03
C ARG A 207 14.74 13.92 1.01
N PRO A 208 15.22 15.16 0.80
CA PRO A 208 16.00 15.87 1.80
C PRO A 208 15.28 15.88 3.16
N VAL A 209 16.05 15.68 4.25
CA VAL A 209 15.43 15.64 5.60
C VAL A 209 14.67 16.91 5.90
N ARG A 210 15.23 18.09 5.54
CA ARG A 210 14.58 19.39 5.74
C ARG A 210 13.19 19.47 5.10
N ASP A 211 13.04 18.91 3.89
CA ASP A 211 11.77 18.98 3.14
C ASP A 211 10.72 18.08 3.79
N VAL A 212 11.15 16.90 4.28
CA VAL A 212 10.28 15.97 5.05
C VAL A 212 9.82 16.62 6.36
N ILE A 213 10.74 17.25 7.10
CA ILE A 213 10.42 17.93 8.36
C ILE A 213 9.45 19.08 8.12
N GLY A 214 9.71 19.93 7.12
CA GLY A 214 8.80 21.04 6.76
C GLY A 214 7.38 20.56 6.41
N GLU A 215 7.26 19.43 5.67
CA GLU A 215 5.95 18.83 5.41
C GLU A 215 5.30 18.33 6.70
N ILE A 216 6.03 17.60 7.56
CA ILE A 216 5.48 17.08 8.83
C ILE A 216 5.01 18.21 9.74
N GLU A 217 5.75 19.32 9.82
CA GLU A 217 5.38 20.50 10.63
C GLU A 217 4.08 21.14 10.14
N SER A 218 3.78 21.08 8.85
CA SER A 218 2.55 21.60 8.26
C SER A 218 1.32 20.74 8.52
N LEU A 219 1.48 19.52 9.06
CA LEU A 219 0.37 18.59 9.28
C LEU A 219 -0.48 19.00 10.50
N PRO A 220 -1.81 18.80 10.44
CA PRO A 220 -2.74 19.20 11.50
C PRO A 220 -2.62 18.35 12.78
N SER A 221 -1.91 17.23 12.75
CA SER A 221 -1.80 16.31 13.88
C SER A 221 -0.40 15.68 13.97
N ARG A 222 -0.01 15.29 15.19
CA ARG A 222 1.27 14.60 15.46
C ARG A 222 1.22 13.09 15.26
N ASN A 223 0.06 12.54 14.90
CA ASN A 223 -0.04 11.14 14.48
C ASN A 223 0.25 11.06 12.97
N VAL A 224 1.35 10.43 12.59
CA VAL A 224 1.84 10.38 11.22
C VAL A 224 2.01 8.93 10.76
N PHE A 225 1.59 8.61 9.55
CA PHE A 225 1.90 7.34 8.91
C PHE A 225 2.88 7.58 7.77
N ILE A 226 4.11 7.07 7.93
CA ILE A 226 5.16 7.17 6.90
C ILE A 226 4.96 5.99 5.94
N ILE A 227 4.62 6.31 4.69
CA ILE A 227 4.23 5.31 3.67
C ILE A 227 5.41 4.85 2.80
N ASP A 228 6.62 4.93 3.31
CA ASP A 228 7.81 4.42 2.62
C ASP A 228 7.72 2.91 2.43
N ASP A 229 8.25 2.41 1.31
CA ASP A 229 8.33 0.96 1.03
C ASP A 229 9.23 0.22 2.02
N ASN A 230 10.26 0.90 2.52
CA ASN A 230 11.14 0.43 3.59
C ASN A 230 11.92 1.61 4.18
N ILE A 231 11.51 2.09 5.34
CA ILE A 231 12.16 3.25 5.98
C ILE A 231 13.60 2.98 6.42
N TYR A 232 13.99 1.72 6.54
CA TYR A 232 15.32 1.28 7.00
C TYR A 232 16.21 0.78 5.86
N SER A 233 16.15 1.38 4.67
CA SER A 233 16.98 0.95 3.53
C SER A 233 18.40 1.53 3.55
N GLN A 234 18.60 2.72 4.14
CA GLN A 234 19.89 3.36 4.25
C GLN A 234 20.11 3.91 5.68
N ARG A 235 20.90 3.19 6.48
CA ARG A 235 21.09 3.46 7.91
C ARG A 235 21.41 4.92 8.24
N LYS A 236 22.40 5.52 7.54
CA LYS A 236 22.83 6.90 7.80
C LYS A 236 21.66 7.88 7.63
N ARG A 237 20.98 7.80 6.49
CA ARG A 237 19.82 8.64 6.18
C ARG A 237 18.67 8.42 7.17
N THR A 238 18.38 7.17 7.53
CA THR A 238 17.34 6.82 8.50
C THR A 238 17.62 7.44 9.86
N ARG A 239 18.87 7.37 10.34
CA ARG A 239 19.28 8.01 11.61
C ARG A 239 19.18 9.53 11.56
N GLU A 240 19.58 10.15 10.45
CA GLU A 240 19.44 11.61 10.24
C GLU A 240 17.99 12.03 10.32
N LEU A 241 17.09 11.30 9.64
CA LEU A 241 15.65 11.55 9.68
C LEU A 241 15.09 11.42 11.09
N PHE A 242 15.38 10.30 11.77
CA PHE A 242 14.85 10.06 13.12
C PHE A 242 15.36 11.11 14.12
N LYS A 243 16.63 11.51 14.04
CA LYS A 243 17.17 12.61 14.87
C LYS A 243 16.42 13.92 14.64
N ALA A 244 16.14 14.25 13.38
CA ALA A 244 15.39 15.46 13.03
C ALA A 244 13.91 15.41 13.47
N MET A 245 13.33 14.23 13.58
CA MET A 245 11.94 14.03 14.03
C MET A 245 11.77 14.09 15.56
N ILE A 246 12.83 13.92 16.38
CA ILE A 246 12.73 13.92 17.85
C ILE A 246 12.03 15.16 18.41
N PRO A 247 12.39 16.40 18.01
CA PRO A 247 11.76 17.59 18.58
C PRO A 247 10.29 17.77 18.21
N LEU A 248 9.77 17.03 17.23
CA LEU A 248 8.41 17.19 16.73
C LEU A 248 7.36 16.48 17.59
N ASN A 249 7.75 15.68 18.59
CA ASN A 249 6.85 14.94 19.50
C ASN A 249 5.79 14.12 18.75
N LEU A 250 6.22 13.36 17.75
CA LEU A 250 5.36 12.57 16.87
C LEU A 250 4.92 11.26 17.52
N ARG A 251 3.85 10.70 16.95
CA ARG A 251 3.50 9.28 17.07
C ARG A 251 3.39 8.74 15.65
N TRP A 252 4.32 7.90 15.26
CA TRP A 252 4.39 7.47 13.88
C TRP A 252 4.60 5.96 13.72
N GLY A 253 4.19 5.45 12.57
CA GLY A 253 4.45 4.08 12.12
C GLY A 253 4.87 4.05 10.67
N SER A 254 5.56 2.97 10.25
CA SER A 254 5.99 2.79 8.86
C SER A 254 6.24 1.33 8.54
N GLN A 255 6.50 1.03 7.26
CA GLN A 255 7.03 -0.24 6.82
C GLN A 255 8.54 -0.30 7.06
N CYS A 256 9.02 -1.46 7.52
CA CYS A 256 10.42 -1.66 7.87
C CYS A 256 10.83 -3.12 7.64
N THR A 257 12.12 -3.36 7.39
CA THR A 257 12.67 -4.71 7.45
C THR A 257 12.98 -5.13 8.88
N ILE A 258 12.84 -6.43 9.19
CA ILE A 258 13.11 -6.99 10.53
C ILE A 258 14.56 -6.75 10.99
N SER A 259 15.49 -6.54 10.04
CA SER A 259 16.90 -6.30 10.30
C SER A 259 17.20 -5.05 11.16
N ILE A 260 16.24 -4.15 11.35
CA ILE A 260 16.36 -3.00 12.27
C ILE A 260 16.61 -3.48 13.71
N ALA A 261 16.14 -4.66 14.09
CA ALA A 261 16.40 -5.29 15.40
C ALA A 261 17.90 -5.44 15.70
N ARG A 262 18.71 -5.54 14.65
CA ARG A 262 20.17 -5.75 14.75
C ARG A 262 20.96 -4.44 14.70
N ASP A 263 20.25 -3.30 14.80
CA ASP A 263 20.82 -1.95 14.84
C ASP A 263 20.25 -1.17 16.03
N PRO A 264 20.77 -1.40 17.25
CA PRO A 264 20.24 -0.80 18.47
C PRO A 264 20.21 0.72 18.43
N GLU A 265 21.20 1.37 17.82
CA GLU A 265 21.25 2.85 17.71
C GLU A 265 20.07 3.38 16.88
N THR A 266 19.80 2.75 15.73
CA THR A 266 18.68 3.18 14.89
C THR A 266 17.34 2.89 15.54
N LEU A 267 17.21 1.75 16.23
CA LEU A 267 15.99 1.39 16.94
C LEU A 267 15.71 2.33 18.13
N GLU A 268 16.74 2.72 18.88
CA GLU A 268 16.63 3.72 19.94
C GLU A 268 16.20 5.09 19.39
N LEU A 269 16.78 5.52 18.27
CA LEU A 269 16.39 6.76 17.60
C LEU A 269 14.95 6.70 17.10
N ALA A 270 14.49 5.57 16.57
CA ALA A 270 13.10 5.39 16.18
C ALA A 270 12.15 5.62 17.37
N VAL A 271 12.43 5.02 18.52
CA VAL A 271 11.63 5.20 19.74
C VAL A 271 11.67 6.66 20.22
N LYS A 272 12.85 7.28 20.29
CA LYS A 272 13.01 8.69 20.69
C LYS A 272 12.27 9.66 19.77
N SER A 273 12.17 9.33 18.48
CA SER A 273 11.42 10.12 17.49
C SER A 273 9.91 9.86 17.50
N GLY A 274 9.42 8.94 18.37
CA GLY A 274 8.01 8.66 18.57
C GLY A 274 7.47 7.50 17.74
N CYS A 275 8.30 6.56 17.30
CA CYS A 275 7.86 5.34 16.63
C CYS A 275 6.97 4.51 17.55
N ILE A 276 5.75 4.20 17.11
CA ILE A 276 4.80 3.34 17.82
C ILE A 276 4.73 1.93 17.22
N GLY A 277 5.15 1.73 15.98
CA GLY A 277 5.07 0.41 15.35
C GLY A 277 5.64 0.33 13.94
N PHE A 278 5.99 -0.89 13.56
CA PHE A 278 6.44 -1.24 12.22
C PHE A 278 5.54 -2.32 11.60
N ALA A 279 5.22 -2.12 10.31
CA ALA A 279 4.75 -3.19 9.46
C ALA A 279 5.98 -3.89 8.83
N ILE A 280 6.13 -5.19 9.10
CA ILE A 280 7.31 -5.96 8.74
C ILE A 280 6.92 -7.13 7.85
N GLY A 281 7.46 -7.16 6.63
CA GLY A 281 7.32 -8.31 5.73
C GLY A 281 8.22 -9.45 6.20
N LEU A 282 7.68 -10.40 6.95
CA LEU A 282 8.35 -11.66 7.32
C LEU A 282 8.22 -12.69 6.19
N GLU A 283 7.08 -12.77 5.59
CA GLU A 283 6.58 -13.58 4.49
C GLU A 283 6.46 -15.07 4.83
N SER A 284 7.51 -15.73 5.26
CA SER A 284 7.52 -17.15 5.59
C SER A 284 8.54 -17.46 6.69
N PHE A 285 8.30 -18.51 7.45
CA PHE A 285 9.32 -19.13 8.31
C PHE A 285 10.06 -20.28 7.60
N SER A 286 9.81 -20.50 6.31
CA SER A 286 10.59 -21.42 5.46
C SER A 286 11.74 -20.66 4.80
N LYS A 287 12.96 -21.12 5.02
CA LYS A 287 14.15 -20.55 4.39
C LYS A 287 14.12 -20.72 2.88
N ASP A 288 13.72 -21.89 2.41
CA ASP A 288 13.62 -22.20 0.98
C ASP A 288 12.63 -21.26 0.28
N SER A 289 11.45 -21.03 0.89
CA SER A 289 10.45 -20.09 0.37
C SER A 289 10.97 -18.65 0.29
N LEU A 290 11.74 -18.20 1.29
CA LEU A 290 12.37 -16.88 1.27
C LEU A 290 13.49 -16.77 0.22
N GLU A 291 14.26 -17.84 0.01
CA GLU A 291 15.27 -17.90 -1.03
C GLU A 291 14.67 -17.87 -2.44
N GLY A 292 13.64 -18.68 -2.68
CA GLY A 292 12.89 -18.69 -3.95
C GLY A 292 12.19 -17.36 -4.25
N ALA A 293 11.76 -16.66 -3.21
CA ALA A 293 11.21 -15.31 -3.30
C ALA A 293 12.27 -14.20 -3.47
N HIS A 294 13.55 -14.53 -3.55
CA HIS A 294 14.68 -13.57 -3.55
C HIS A 294 14.72 -12.68 -2.30
N LYS A 295 14.27 -13.20 -1.16
CA LYS A 295 14.22 -12.45 0.12
C LYS A 295 15.26 -12.98 1.14
N ARG A 296 16.44 -13.35 0.68
CA ARG A 296 17.55 -13.94 1.48
C ARG A 296 18.06 -13.03 2.62
N PHE A 297 17.72 -11.75 2.61
CA PHE A 297 18.08 -10.84 3.71
C PHE A 297 17.22 -11.07 4.98
N ASN A 298 16.11 -11.79 4.87
CA ASN A 298 15.34 -12.32 5.98
C ASN A 298 15.89 -13.69 6.37
N ASP A 299 16.21 -13.85 7.66
CA ASP A 299 16.64 -15.11 8.23
C ASP A 299 15.59 -15.60 9.23
N PRO A 300 14.79 -16.64 8.89
CA PRO A 300 13.69 -17.08 9.71
C PRO A 300 14.13 -17.64 11.07
N GLU A 301 15.36 -18.15 11.19
CA GLU A 301 15.89 -18.64 12.47
C GLU A 301 16.06 -17.52 13.51
N LEU A 302 16.23 -16.28 13.04
CA LEU A 302 16.41 -15.13 13.88
C LEU A 302 15.12 -14.36 14.19
N PHE A 303 14.00 -14.67 13.53
CA PHE A 303 12.78 -13.88 13.65
C PHE A 303 12.27 -13.77 15.08
N HIS A 304 12.22 -14.85 15.83
CA HIS A 304 11.75 -14.79 17.22
C HIS A 304 12.59 -13.84 18.08
N ARG A 305 13.91 -13.95 17.98
CA ARG A 305 14.84 -13.08 18.68
C ARG A 305 14.69 -11.62 18.24
N ASP A 306 14.65 -11.38 16.94
CA ASP A 306 14.57 -10.03 16.37
C ASP A 306 13.23 -9.36 16.72
N ILE A 307 12.12 -10.12 16.74
CA ILE A 307 10.82 -9.67 17.22
C ILE A 307 10.89 -9.30 18.72
N GLU A 308 11.50 -10.14 19.55
CA GLU A 308 11.66 -9.86 20.99
C GLU A 308 12.49 -8.59 21.23
N ILE A 309 13.55 -8.37 20.46
CA ILE A 309 14.36 -7.15 20.54
C ILE A 309 13.50 -5.92 20.25
N ILE A 310 12.78 -5.89 19.12
CA ILE A 310 11.91 -4.74 18.78
C ILE A 310 10.86 -4.53 19.87
N LYS A 311 10.24 -5.61 20.36
CA LYS A 311 9.24 -5.55 21.42
C LYS A 311 9.79 -5.03 22.75
N SER A 312 11.06 -5.29 23.08
CA SER A 312 11.68 -4.79 24.30
C SER A 312 11.81 -3.26 24.32
N TYR A 313 11.83 -2.62 23.15
CA TYR A 313 11.78 -1.15 23.01
C TYR A 313 10.33 -0.58 23.05
N GLY A 314 9.32 -1.42 23.24
CA GLY A 314 7.93 -0.98 23.31
C GLY A 314 7.27 -0.74 21.93
N VAL A 315 7.92 -1.07 20.84
CA VAL A 315 7.45 -0.88 19.47
C VAL A 315 6.51 -2.02 19.08
N MET A 316 5.34 -1.69 18.51
CA MET A 316 4.40 -2.68 17.98
C MET A 316 4.90 -3.27 16.66
N ILE A 317 4.53 -4.53 16.39
CA ILE A 317 4.87 -5.21 15.15
C ILE A 317 3.61 -5.76 14.49
N TRP A 318 3.40 -5.34 13.24
CA TRP A 318 2.46 -5.97 12.32
C TRP A 318 3.27 -6.86 11.36
N GLY A 319 3.20 -8.19 11.55
CA GLY A 319 3.85 -9.16 10.67
C GLY A 319 3.03 -9.41 9.40
N SER A 320 3.66 -9.32 8.23
CA SER A 320 3.03 -9.73 6.97
C SER A 320 3.59 -11.08 6.53
N PHE A 321 2.68 -12.01 6.18
CA PHE A 321 2.99 -13.32 5.67
C PHE A 321 2.36 -13.52 4.30
N VAL A 322 3.10 -14.23 3.44
CA VAL A 322 2.68 -14.63 2.09
C VAL A 322 2.79 -16.15 2.00
N LEU A 323 1.72 -16.79 1.57
CA LEU A 323 1.63 -18.24 1.44
C LEU A 323 1.39 -18.63 -0.02
N GLY A 324 2.05 -19.67 -0.48
CA GLY A 324 1.94 -20.19 -1.85
C GLY A 324 3.17 -19.95 -2.70
N PHE A 325 4.35 -19.77 -2.10
CA PHE A 325 5.62 -19.83 -2.83
C PHE A 325 5.80 -21.24 -3.43
N ASP A 326 6.62 -21.35 -4.46
CA ASP A 326 6.84 -22.62 -5.17
C ASP A 326 7.50 -23.67 -4.28
N GLU A 327 8.23 -23.24 -3.27
CA GLU A 327 8.87 -24.08 -2.27
C GLU A 327 7.91 -24.53 -1.17
N ASP A 328 6.74 -23.90 -1.04
CA ASP A 328 5.77 -24.22 0.00
C ASP A 328 5.12 -25.58 -0.23
N ASP A 329 5.28 -26.48 0.72
CA ASP A 329 4.52 -27.71 0.91
C ASP A 329 3.63 -27.60 2.15
N GLN A 330 2.90 -28.65 2.48
CA GLN A 330 1.99 -28.62 3.63
C GLN A 330 2.75 -28.39 4.93
N ASP A 331 3.90 -29.02 5.11
CA ASP A 331 4.67 -28.96 6.36
C ASP A 331 5.27 -27.56 6.58
N SER A 332 5.82 -26.93 5.53
CA SER A 332 6.37 -25.57 5.58
C SER A 332 5.29 -24.52 5.85
N LEU A 333 4.09 -24.71 5.28
CA LEU A 333 2.92 -23.84 5.55
C LEU A 333 2.45 -24.00 7.00
N GLU A 334 2.35 -25.24 7.51
CA GLU A 334 1.99 -25.50 8.92
C GLU A 334 3.04 -24.93 9.88
N HIS A 335 4.32 -25.12 9.55
CA HIS A 335 5.43 -24.54 10.30
C HIS A 335 5.32 -23.00 10.37
N THR A 336 5.11 -22.33 9.23
CA THR A 336 4.95 -20.88 9.18
C THR A 336 3.78 -20.41 10.04
N ILE A 337 2.64 -21.09 10.00
CA ILE A 337 1.48 -20.77 10.83
C ILE A 337 1.79 -20.95 12.31
N HIS A 338 2.42 -22.07 12.68
CA HIS A 338 2.80 -22.35 14.06
C HIS A 338 3.76 -21.31 14.61
N MET A 339 4.79 -20.97 13.85
CA MET A 339 5.80 -19.99 14.25
C MET A 339 5.22 -18.58 14.36
N ALA A 340 4.33 -18.18 13.46
CA ALA A 340 3.60 -16.91 13.58
C ALA A 340 2.74 -16.87 14.87
N ASN A 341 2.05 -17.96 15.21
CA ASN A 341 1.20 -18.07 16.40
C ASN A 341 2.01 -18.02 17.72
N THR A 342 3.26 -18.45 17.71
CA THR A 342 4.15 -18.44 18.89
C THR A 342 5.02 -17.19 18.98
N SER A 343 5.15 -16.42 17.91
CA SER A 343 5.85 -15.14 17.89
C SER A 343 5.11 -14.07 18.67
N LYS A 344 5.83 -13.12 19.30
CA LYS A 344 5.25 -12.00 20.07
C LYS A 344 4.75 -10.85 19.18
N LEU A 345 4.25 -11.14 17.99
CA LEU A 345 3.66 -10.16 17.09
C LEU A 345 2.39 -9.54 17.69
N ASP A 346 2.18 -8.25 17.51
CA ASP A 346 0.93 -7.60 17.94
C ASP A 346 -0.21 -7.90 16.97
N PHE A 347 0.09 -7.87 15.66
CA PHE A 347 -0.85 -8.15 14.58
C PHE A 347 -0.15 -8.96 13.48
N ALA A 348 -0.94 -9.66 12.68
CA ALA A 348 -0.45 -10.30 11.45
C ALA A 348 -1.49 -10.26 10.33
N CYS A 349 -1.02 -10.31 9.09
CA CYS A 349 -1.84 -10.62 7.93
C CYS A 349 -1.24 -11.82 7.18
N PHE A 350 -2.12 -12.63 6.62
CA PHE A 350 -1.77 -13.81 5.85
C PHE A 350 -2.39 -13.69 4.46
N ASN A 351 -1.55 -13.56 3.46
CA ASN A 351 -1.94 -13.25 2.10
C ASN A 351 -1.59 -14.43 1.18
N PHE A 352 -2.37 -14.60 0.12
CA PHE A 352 -1.91 -15.41 -1.00
C PHE A 352 -0.79 -14.70 -1.73
N LEU A 353 0.22 -15.46 -2.16
CA LEU A 353 1.14 -14.98 -3.17
C LEU A 353 0.31 -14.49 -4.38
N THR A 354 0.51 -13.24 -4.77
CA THR A 354 -0.26 -12.67 -5.86
C THR A 354 0.72 -12.20 -6.94
N PRO A 355 0.76 -12.87 -8.08
CA PRO A 355 1.61 -12.50 -9.19
C PRO A 355 1.03 -11.24 -9.85
N LEU A 356 1.44 -10.05 -9.39
CA LEU A 356 1.00 -8.78 -9.96
C LEU A 356 1.68 -8.53 -11.32
N PRO A 357 1.00 -7.96 -12.31
CA PRO A 357 1.55 -7.64 -13.61
C PRO A 357 2.89 -6.91 -13.52
N GLY A 358 3.85 -7.32 -14.37
CA GLY A 358 5.19 -6.76 -14.43
C GLY A 358 6.16 -7.24 -13.36
N THR A 359 5.76 -8.06 -12.39
CA THR A 359 6.68 -8.70 -11.44
C THR A 359 7.36 -9.92 -12.06
N VAL A 360 8.53 -10.31 -11.54
CA VAL A 360 9.26 -11.50 -12.00
C VAL A 360 8.39 -12.76 -11.93
N ILE A 361 7.61 -12.88 -10.84
CA ILE A 361 6.73 -14.02 -10.65
C ILE A 361 5.54 -14.02 -11.62
N TRP A 362 5.02 -12.84 -12.01
CA TRP A 362 3.99 -12.72 -13.03
C TRP A 362 4.47 -13.25 -14.37
N ASP A 363 5.62 -12.78 -14.83
CA ASP A 363 6.20 -13.18 -16.13
C ASP A 363 6.47 -14.69 -16.15
N ARG A 364 6.99 -15.24 -15.05
CA ARG A 364 7.22 -16.67 -14.89
C ARG A 364 5.93 -17.48 -14.94
N PHE A 365 4.94 -17.14 -14.13
CA PHE A 365 3.68 -17.89 -14.06
C PHE A 365 2.85 -17.78 -15.33
N ARG A 366 2.93 -16.64 -16.02
CA ARG A 366 2.33 -16.47 -17.34
C ARG A 366 2.97 -17.41 -18.36
N LYS A 367 4.32 -17.47 -18.42
CA LYS A 367 5.07 -18.36 -19.31
C LYS A 367 4.80 -19.84 -19.02
N GLU A 368 4.64 -20.22 -17.74
CA GLU A 368 4.35 -21.56 -17.29
C GLU A 368 2.87 -21.95 -17.44
N GLY A 369 2.00 -21.06 -17.85
CA GLY A 369 0.55 -21.29 -17.94
C GLY A 369 -0.13 -21.55 -16.60
N ARG A 370 0.42 -20.97 -15.51
CA ARG A 370 -0.07 -21.17 -14.14
C ARG A 370 -1.03 -20.11 -13.66
N LEU A 371 -1.18 -18.98 -14.36
CA LEU A 371 -2.19 -17.99 -14.03
C LEU A 371 -3.57 -18.60 -14.27
N LEU A 372 -4.48 -18.37 -13.31
CA LEU A 372 -5.89 -18.74 -13.45
C LEU A 372 -6.62 -17.65 -14.25
N ASP A 373 -7.69 -18.07 -14.94
CA ASP A 373 -8.61 -17.12 -15.58
C ASP A 373 -9.43 -16.39 -14.49
N LYS A 374 -8.91 -15.26 -14.05
CA LYS A 374 -9.46 -14.43 -12.97
C LYS A 374 -9.47 -12.97 -13.38
N GLN A 375 -10.46 -12.24 -12.91
CA GLN A 375 -10.53 -10.80 -13.11
C GLN A 375 -9.50 -10.07 -12.27
N TRP A 376 -9.08 -8.87 -12.68
CA TRP A 376 -8.15 -8.05 -11.92
C TRP A 376 -8.61 -7.77 -10.49
N THR A 377 -9.91 -7.72 -10.23
CA THR A 377 -10.48 -7.57 -8.89
C THR A 377 -10.05 -8.66 -7.92
N ASP A 378 -9.67 -9.85 -8.42
CA ASP A 378 -9.20 -10.98 -7.61
C ASP A 378 -7.72 -10.86 -7.24
N TYR A 379 -6.95 -10.00 -7.94
CA TYR A 379 -5.52 -9.76 -7.65
C TYR A 379 -5.32 -8.85 -6.43
N ASN A 380 -5.91 -9.23 -5.32
CA ASN A 380 -6.05 -8.46 -4.08
C ASN A 380 -5.45 -9.13 -2.85
N MET A 381 -4.56 -10.12 -3.05
CA MET A 381 -3.87 -10.89 -2.01
C MET A 381 -4.77 -11.78 -1.14
N SER A 382 -6.09 -11.78 -1.36
CA SER A 382 -7.05 -12.61 -0.61
C SER A 382 -7.70 -13.70 -1.44
N HIS A 383 -7.44 -13.70 -2.74
CA HIS A 383 -7.93 -14.73 -3.66
C HIS A 383 -6.74 -15.46 -4.29
N LEU A 384 -6.92 -16.74 -4.51
CA LEU A 384 -5.96 -17.53 -5.24
C LEU A 384 -6.15 -17.29 -6.75
N VAL A 385 -5.11 -16.75 -7.40
CA VAL A 385 -5.14 -16.37 -8.83
C VAL A 385 -4.13 -17.14 -9.67
N PHE A 386 -3.52 -18.18 -9.11
CA PHE A 386 -2.54 -19.02 -9.80
C PHE A 386 -2.60 -20.46 -9.31
N ARG A 387 -1.97 -21.38 -10.04
CA ARG A 387 -1.80 -22.79 -9.64
C ARG A 387 -0.51 -22.94 -8.84
N PRO A 388 -0.58 -23.33 -7.54
CA PRO A 388 0.60 -23.61 -6.73
C PRO A 388 1.42 -24.78 -7.28
N ALA A 389 2.73 -24.84 -6.97
CA ALA A 389 3.63 -25.86 -7.48
C ALA A 389 3.53 -27.19 -6.73
N LYS A 390 3.61 -27.18 -5.39
CA LYS A 390 3.71 -28.39 -4.56
C LYS A 390 2.42 -28.74 -3.80
N VAL A 391 1.50 -27.78 -3.66
CA VAL A 391 0.23 -28.00 -2.95
C VAL A 391 -0.95 -27.77 -3.88
N THR A 392 -2.10 -28.36 -3.56
CA THR A 392 -3.32 -28.09 -4.32
C THR A 392 -3.91 -26.73 -3.94
N GLY A 393 -4.61 -26.06 -4.87
CA GLY A 393 -5.31 -24.81 -4.60
C GLY A 393 -6.21 -24.87 -3.36
N PRO A 394 -7.11 -25.87 -3.23
CA PRO A 394 -7.95 -26.05 -2.04
C PRO A 394 -7.17 -26.25 -0.73
N LEU A 395 -6.00 -26.87 -0.78
CA LEU A 395 -5.14 -26.99 0.42
C LEU A 395 -4.58 -25.63 0.80
N LEU A 396 -4.03 -24.87 -0.15
CA LEU A 396 -3.49 -23.54 0.12
C LEU A 396 -4.57 -22.58 0.68
N GLU A 397 -5.79 -22.62 0.12
CA GLU A 397 -6.91 -21.83 0.65
C GLU A 397 -7.27 -22.21 2.10
N ARG A 398 -7.25 -23.52 2.42
CA ARG A 398 -7.44 -23.98 3.81
C ARG A 398 -6.33 -23.48 4.73
N MET A 399 -5.08 -23.49 4.27
CA MET A 399 -3.94 -23.05 5.07
C MET A 399 -3.98 -21.55 5.35
N VAL A 400 -4.26 -20.72 4.35
CA VAL A 400 -4.44 -19.26 4.58
C VAL A 400 -5.59 -19.01 5.56
N ARG A 401 -6.71 -19.70 5.40
CA ARG A 401 -7.83 -19.62 6.34
C ARG A 401 -7.46 -20.08 7.75
N LYS A 402 -6.74 -21.21 7.88
CA LYS A 402 -6.24 -21.72 9.16
C LYS A 402 -5.36 -20.67 9.85
N ALA A 403 -4.42 -20.05 9.10
CA ALA A 403 -3.55 -19.02 9.62
C ALA A 403 -4.32 -17.86 10.25
N TRP A 404 -5.29 -17.31 9.54
CA TRP A 404 -6.15 -16.23 10.05
C TRP A 404 -6.96 -16.65 11.29
N LEU A 405 -7.58 -17.84 11.29
CA LEU A 405 -8.42 -18.28 12.38
C LEU A 405 -7.62 -18.62 13.64
N GLU A 406 -6.44 -19.23 13.49
CA GLU A 406 -5.60 -19.61 14.62
C GLU A 406 -4.91 -18.41 15.24
N PHE A 407 -4.30 -17.52 14.43
CA PHE A 407 -3.59 -16.36 14.93
C PHE A 407 -4.47 -15.44 15.78
N TYR A 408 -5.73 -15.26 15.39
CA TYR A 408 -6.70 -14.45 16.13
C TYR A 408 -7.61 -15.25 17.07
N ALA A 409 -7.33 -16.55 17.29
CA ALA A 409 -8.05 -17.33 18.30
C ALA A 409 -7.73 -16.83 19.71
N VAL A 410 -8.76 -16.69 20.57
CA VAL A 410 -8.61 -16.14 21.93
C VAL A 410 -7.49 -16.84 22.71
N LYS A 411 -7.42 -18.17 22.65
CA LYS A 411 -6.35 -18.94 23.32
C LYS A 411 -4.94 -18.55 22.87
N VAL A 412 -4.77 -18.25 21.57
CA VAL A 412 -3.47 -17.83 21.00
C VAL A 412 -3.19 -16.38 21.37
N LEU A 413 -4.21 -15.51 21.38
CA LEU A 413 -4.08 -14.12 21.83
C LEU A 413 -3.58 -14.04 23.28
N VAL A 414 -4.17 -14.85 24.18
CA VAL A 414 -3.76 -14.89 25.61
C VAL A 414 -2.29 -15.29 25.73
N LYS A 415 -1.86 -16.34 25.02
CA LYS A 415 -0.46 -16.81 25.05
C LYS A 415 0.51 -15.77 24.47
N ARG A 416 0.13 -15.12 23.37
CA ARG A 416 1.00 -14.23 22.60
C ARG A 416 1.14 -12.84 23.25
N LEU A 417 0.05 -12.26 23.71
CA LEU A 417 0.02 -10.90 24.24
C LEU A 417 0.16 -10.84 25.77
N GLY A 418 -0.13 -11.94 26.47
CA GLY A 418 -0.25 -11.94 27.93
C GLY A 418 -1.38 -11.03 28.43
N PHE A 419 -1.64 -11.01 29.73
CA PHE A 419 -2.53 -10.04 30.35
C PHE A 419 -1.71 -8.86 30.89
N SER A 420 -1.98 -7.66 30.39
CA SER A 420 -1.38 -6.42 30.89
C SER A 420 -2.39 -5.29 30.84
N LEU A 421 -2.50 -4.52 31.92
CA LEU A 421 -3.46 -3.42 32.10
C LEU A 421 -2.99 -2.08 31.52
N GLY A 422 -1.84 -2.02 30.82
CA GLY A 422 -1.38 -0.79 30.19
C GLY A 422 -2.30 -0.34 29.04
N LYS A 423 -2.58 0.97 28.92
CA LYS A 423 -3.52 1.54 27.92
C LYS A 423 -3.24 1.05 26.48
N VAL A 424 -1.97 1.00 26.07
CA VAL A 424 -1.59 0.54 24.72
C VAL A 424 -1.87 -0.95 24.53
N ARG A 425 -1.53 -1.78 25.52
CA ARG A 425 -1.78 -3.23 25.45
C ARG A 425 -3.27 -3.55 25.48
N PHE A 426 -4.04 -2.82 26.28
CA PHE A 426 -5.51 -2.95 26.30
C PHE A 426 -6.10 -2.63 24.90
N PHE A 427 -5.62 -1.58 24.25
CA PHE A 427 -6.02 -1.25 22.89
C PHE A 427 -5.67 -2.36 21.89
N ILE A 428 -4.44 -2.90 21.95
CA ILE A 428 -4.01 -4.05 21.11
C ILE A 428 -4.96 -5.24 21.34
N TRP A 429 -5.35 -5.52 22.60
CA TRP A 429 -6.30 -6.56 22.93
C TRP A 429 -7.66 -6.34 22.27
N LEU A 430 -8.23 -5.14 22.39
CA LEU A 430 -9.52 -4.80 21.78
C LEU A 430 -9.49 -4.99 20.27
N VAL A 431 -8.44 -4.51 19.59
CA VAL A 431 -8.27 -4.68 18.13
C VAL A 431 -8.21 -6.16 17.76
N ASN A 432 -7.41 -6.95 18.48
CA ASN A 432 -7.29 -8.38 18.20
C ASN A 432 -8.59 -9.16 18.43
N LEU A 433 -9.33 -8.86 19.50
CA LEU A 433 -10.64 -9.47 19.74
C LEU A 433 -11.63 -9.15 18.62
N ALA A 434 -11.62 -7.94 18.16
CA ALA A 434 -12.48 -7.54 17.07
C ALA A 434 -12.05 -8.21 15.73
N LEU A 435 -10.77 -8.33 15.48
CA LEU A 435 -10.26 -9.14 14.37
C LEU A 435 -10.65 -10.62 14.48
N CYS A 436 -10.66 -11.18 15.68
CA CYS A 436 -11.17 -12.53 15.93
C CYS A 436 -12.65 -12.71 15.50
N PHE A 437 -13.53 -11.79 15.88
CA PHE A 437 -14.93 -11.84 15.46
C PHE A 437 -15.10 -11.61 13.95
N TYR A 438 -14.38 -10.64 13.42
CA TYR A 438 -14.42 -10.30 12.02
C TYR A 438 -13.96 -11.45 11.10
N THR A 439 -12.80 -12.04 11.40
CA THR A 439 -12.26 -13.16 10.61
C THR A 439 -13.21 -14.36 10.62
N ARG A 440 -13.81 -14.69 11.78
CA ARG A 440 -14.81 -15.76 11.88
C ARG A 440 -16.07 -15.48 11.03
N LYS A 441 -16.58 -14.24 11.07
CA LYS A 441 -17.77 -13.83 10.29
C LYS A 441 -17.48 -13.87 8.79
N ARG A 442 -16.37 -13.28 8.36
CA ARG A 442 -15.96 -13.18 6.96
C ARG A 442 -15.72 -14.57 6.33
N LEU A 443 -14.94 -15.40 7.01
CA LEU A 443 -14.58 -16.72 6.49
C LEU A 443 -15.78 -17.70 6.47
N ARG A 444 -16.82 -17.46 7.27
CA ARG A 444 -18.11 -18.17 7.15
C ARG A 444 -18.90 -17.71 5.92
N TRP A 445 -18.82 -16.46 5.55
CA TRP A 445 -19.60 -15.90 4.43
C TRP A 445 -19.01 -16.25 3.06
N THR A 446 -17.68 -16.17 2.92
CA THR A 446 -16.99 -16.56 1.68
C THR A 446 -17.16 -18.05 1.38
N TRP A 447 -17.20 -18.90 2.41
CA TRP A 447 -17.39 -20.36 2.23
C TRP A 447 -18.81 -20.73 1.75
N LYS A 448 -19.84 -19.98 2.20
CA LYS A 448 -21.23 -20.19 1.72
C LYS A 448 -21.46 -19.74 0.27
N LYS A 449 -20.59 -18.90 -0.29
CA LYS A 449 -20.70 -18.47 -1.70
C LYS A 449 -19.98 -19.40 -2.69
N ASN A 450 -19.04 -20.22 -2.18
CA ASN A 450 -18.25 -21.15 -3.00
C ASN A 450 -18.76 -22.62 -2.91
N GLN A 451 -19.88 -22.86 -2.21
CA GLN A 451 -20.70 -24.08 -2.27
C GLN A 451 -21.95 -23.82 -3.13
#